data_dfaed6913d70b59c5f72d928d075c790
#
_entry.id   dfaed6913d70b59c5f72d928d075c790
#
_cell.length_a   1.000
_cell.length_b   1.000
_cell.length_c   1.000
_cell.angle_alpha   90.00
_cell.angle_beta   90.00
_cell.angle_gamma   90.00
#
_symmetry.space_group_name_H-M   'P 1'
#
loop_
_entity.id
_entity.type
_entity.pdbx_description
1 polymer ?
#
loop_
_entity_poly.entity_id
_entity_poly.type
_entity_poly.pdbx_seq_one_letter_code
_entity_poly.pdbx_strand_id
1 'polypeptide(L)'
;MIDYLRGKSKEEFDKILKECIGKVEGKNDKDWQDIVDENNLGIHRDVLRKAFQAPMGGYATYNFLKNKDQEEFDKIIMFINDIHLPFERDDVLDLIKKHSEEITHLVICGDLMDCESISSYPSIERIGLTNELIYTHNFLKKVREILDKNQEIIMIKGNHCARMYKTISKMSDKELKPFLNPEILEMFVDGFTIYKNGEKQTYEGIDGLTYIPHWYALIDDIIVCHPLDFSRVKGKMLENVTSYFINQGLEFSTIVFGHTHKASQGVIDRFENKFAVENPCLCKPQEYADCGKLGYTPQTYGYTIIKYNNNERVNPNNIKTYYLDESVDKKENYKIKLK
;
A
#
# COMPACT_ATOMS: atom_id res chain seq x y z
N MET A 1 4.15 11.69 -23.74
CA MET A 1 3.68 13.10 -23.65
C MET A 1 4.31 13.81 -24.80
N ILE A 2 3.54 14.57 -25.55
CA ILE A 2 3.98 15.21 -26.79
C ILE A 2 4.90 16.36 -26.37
N ASP A 3 6.19 16.29 -26.69
CA ASP A 3 7.23 17.19 -26.14
C ASP A 3 6.99 18.68 -26.39
N TYR A 4 6.25 19.02 -27.46
CA TYR A 4 5.91 20.41 -27.79
C TYR A 4 4.79 21.03 -26.92
N LEU A 5 4.17 20.25 -26.04
CA LEU A 5 3.25 20.75 -25.01
C LEU A 5 3.94 20.94 -23.66
N ARG A 6 5.23 20.59 -23.55
CA ARG A 6 6.02 20.81 -22.35
C ARG A 6 6.14 22.31 -22.07
N GLY A 7 5.78 22.73 -20.88
CA GLY A 7 5.84 24.14 -20.44
C GLY A 7 4.56 24.95 -20.62
N LYS A 8 3.50 24.34 -21.15
CA LYS A 8 2.16 24.95 -21.15
C LYS A 8 1.49 24.79 -19.77
N SER A 9 0.73 25.79 -19.37
CA SER A 9 -0.11 25.68 -18.17
C SER A 9 -1.18 24.60 -18.36
N LYS A 10 -1.80 24.12 -17.26
CA LYS A 10 -2.90 23.13 -17.34
C LYS A 10 -4.04 23.66 -18.18
N GLU A 11 -4.42 24.91 -18.03
CA GLU A 11 -5.50 25.54 -18.78
C GLU A 11 -5.21 25.66 -20.28
N GLU A 12 -3.99 26.02 -20.65
CA GLU A 12 -3.55 26.04 -22.05
C GLU A 12 -3.53 24.66 -22.67
N PHE A 13 -3.08 23.66 -21.90
CA PHE A 13 -3.05 22.27 -22.35
C PHE A 13 -4.47 21.74 -22.60
N ASP A 14 -5.40 21.95 -21.68
CA ASP A 14 -6.78 21.52 -21.78
C ASP A 14 -7.50 22.20 -22.95
N LYS A 15 -7.22 23.49 -23.21
CA LYS A 15 -7.74 24.21 -24.37
C LYS A 15 -7.27 23.58 -25.68
N ILE A 16 -5.97 23.34 -25.83
CA ILE A 16 -5.38 22.74 -27.03
C ILE A 16 -5.95 21.35 -27.28
N LEU A 17 -6.05 20.54 -26.24
CA LEU A 17 -6.66 19.24 -26.32
C LEU A 17 -8.10 19.30 -26.83
N LYS A 18 -8.93 20.16 -26.24
CA LYS A 18 -10.34 20.34 -26.61
C LYS A 18 -10.49 20.76 -28.09
N GLU A 19 -9.62 21.64 -28.56
CA GLU A 19 -9.61 22.07 -29.97
C GLU A 19 -9.23 20.92 -30.93
N CYS A 20 -8.18 20.18 -30.61
CA CYS A 20 -7.73 19.03 -31.41
C CYS A 20 -8.77 17.93 -31.50
N ILE A 21 -9.46 17.66 -30.40
CA ILE A 21 -10.52 16.64 -30.35
C ILE A 21 -11.74 17.10 -31.09
N GLY A 22 -12.18 18.31 -30.87
CA GLY A 22 -13.28 18.88 -31.64
C GLY A 22 -13.04 18.76 -33.14
N LYS A 23 -11.77 18.90 -33.57
CA LYS A 23 -11.37 18.70 -34.97
C LYS A 23 -11.50 17.24 -35.44
N VAL A 24 -11.02 16.29 -34.63
CA VAL A 24 -11.13 14.85 -34.95
C VAL A 24 -12.58 14.40 -34.97
N GLU A 25 -13.41 14.92 -34.08
CA GLU A 25 -14.83 14.59 -33.96
C GLU A 25 -15.73 15.33 -34.96
N GLY A 26 -15.16 16.22 -35.80
CA GLY A 26 -15.93 17.05 -36.73
C GLY A 26 -16.79 18.13 -36.08
N LYS A 27 -16.49 18.48 -34.83
CA LYS A 27 -17.17 19.52 -34.04
C LYS A 27 -16.45 20.87 -34.05
N ASN A 28 -15.28 20.94 -34.68
CA ASN A 28 -14.46 22.14 -34.78
C ASN A 28 -14.01 22.29 -36.24
N ASP A 29 -14.40 23.40 -36.88
CA ASP A 29 -14.08 23.71 -38.27
C ASP A 29 -12.69 24.31 -38.49
N LYS A 30 -11.95 24.64 -37.44
CA LYS A 30 -10.56 25.15 -37.52
C LYS A 30 -9.68 24.16 -38.27
N ASP A 31 -8.77 24.69 -39.13
CA ASP A 31 -7.72 23.84 -39.69
C ASP A 31 -6.65 23.50 -38.62
N TRP A 32 -5.91 22.42 -38.87
CA TRP A 32 -4.80 22.02 -37.98
C TRP A 32 -3.72 23.10 -37.88
N GLN A 33 -3.54 23.92 -38.93
CA GLN A 33 -2.63 25.04 -38.90
C GLN A 33 -3.13 26.14 -37.97
N ASP A 34 -4.41 26.45 -37.98
CA ASP A 34 -5.03 27.45 -37.09
C ASP A 34 -4.84 27.07 -35.64
N ILE A 35 -5.00 25.79 -35.30
CA ILE A 35 -4.78 25.29 -33.94
C ILE A 35 -3.31 25.44 -33.52
N VAL A 36 -2.36 25.18 -34.43
CA VAL A 36 -0.93 25.33 -34.18
C VAL A 36 -0.57 26.79 -33.94
N ASP A 37 -1.06 27.69 -34.78
CA ASP A 37 -0.69 29.11 -34.77
C ASP A 37 -1.32 29.85 -33.57
N GLU A 38 -2.61 29.63 -33.32
CA GLU A 38 -3.34 30.24 -32.19
C GLU A 38 -2.79 29.83 -30.81
N ASN A 39 -2.23 28.63 -30.71
CA ASN A 39 -1.68 28.11 -29.47
C ASN A 39 -0.14 28.18 -29.40
N ASN A 40 0.51 28.81 -30.39
CA ASN A 40 1.97 28.98 -30.46
C ASN A 40 2.72 27.66 -30.19
N LEU A 41 2.37 26.59 -30.91
CA LEU A 41 2.96 25.28 -30.67
C LEU A 41 4.34 25.08 -31.27
N GLY A 42 4.77 25.94 -32.21
CA GLY A 42 6.10 25.88 -32.82
C GLY A 42 6.38 24.60 -33.62
N ILE A 43 5.34 23.91 -34.09
CA ILE A 43 5.42 22.65 -34.84
C ILE A 43 4.67 22.77 -36.17
N HIS A 44 4.95 21.86 -37.11
CA HIS A 44 4.20 21.80 -38.36
C HIS A 44 2.82 21.11 -38.08
N ARG A 45 1.75 21.60 -38.70
CA ARG A 45 0.37 21.08 -38.58
C ARG A 45 0.27 19.56 -38.73
N ASP A 46 1.05 18.95 -39.62
CA ASP A 46 1.02 17.50 -39.86
C ASP A 46 1.56 16.69 -38.67
N VAL A 47 2.44 17.28 -37.83
CA VAL A 47 2.91 16.65 -36.60
C VAL A 47 1.76 16.57 -35.61
N LEU A 48 1.01 17.66 -35.42
CA LEU A 48 -0.16 17.70 -34.56
C LEU A 48 -1.25 16.76 -35.06
N ARG A 49 -1.58 16.84 -36.37
CA ARG A 49 -2.58 15.98 -37.02
C ARG A 49 -2.26 14.49 -36.83
N LYS A 50 -1.03 14.07 -37.13
CA LYS A 50 -0.61 12.67 -36.97
C LYS A 50 -0.69 12.20 -35.52
N ALA A 51 -0.37 13.04 -34.55
CA ALA A 51 -0.46 12.72 -33.14
C ALA A 51 -1.90 12.41 -32.70
N PHE A 52 -2.89 13.08 -33.29
CA PHE A 52 -4.31 12.89 -32.93
C PHE A 52 -5.08 11.93 -33.86
N GLN A 53 -4.65 11.73 -35.08
CA GLN A 53 -5.30 10.83 -36.06
C GLN A 53 -4.68 9.42 -36.10
N ALA A 54 -3.52 9.19 -35.49
CA ALA A 54 -2.93 7.85 -35.47
C ALA A 54 -3.76 6.88 -34.63
N PRO A 55 -3.98 5.62 -35.06
CA PRO A 55 -4.82 4.64 -34.37
C PRO A 55 -4.39 4.32 -32.93
N MET A 56 -3.16 4.64 -32.57
CA MET A 56 -2.57 4.48 -31.21
C MET A 56 -2.04 5.81 -30.65
N GLY A 57 -2.37 6.94 -31.26
CA GLY A 57 -1.82 8.26 -30.93
C GLY A 57 -2.64 9.05 -29.92
N GLY A 58 -2.68 10.36 -30.09
CA GLY A 58 -3.24 11.33 -29.15
C GLY A 58 -4.68 11.10 -28.74
N TYR A 59 -5.53 10.48 -29.60
CA TYR A 59 -6.93 10.19 -29.26
C TYR A 59 -7.07 9.09 -28.20
N ALA A 60 -6.27 8.03 -28.28
CA ALA A 60 -6.21 7.01 -27.24
C ALA A 60 -5.63 7.56 -25.93
N THR A 61 -4.58 8.38 -26.04
CA THR A 61 -4.01 9.10 -24.89
C THR A 61 -4.98 10.10 -24.29
N TYR A 62 -5.76 10.79 -25.13
CA TYR A 62 -6.79 11.72 -24.67
C TYR A 62 -7.95 11.01 -23.99
N ASN A 63 -8.52 9.97 -24.59
CA ASN A 63 -9.59 9.20 -23.94
C ASN A 63 -9.09 8.58 -22.62
N PHE A 64 -7.84 8.15 -22.58
CA PHE A 64 -7.20 7.70 -21.37
C PHE A 64 -7.11 8.82 -20.32
N LEU A 65 -6.67 10.04 -20.70
CA LEU A 65 -6.56 11.18 -19.79
C LEU A 65 -7.95 11.73 -19.41
N LYS A 66 -8.87 11.86 -20.37
CA LYS A 66 -10.25 12.32 -20.12
C LYS A 66 -11.01 11.37 -19.20
N ASN A 67 -10.87 10.08 -19.41
CA ASN A 67 -11.49 9.08 -18.55
C ASN A 67 -10.82 9.05 -17.18
N LYS A 68 -9.51 9.28 -17.12
CA LYS A 68 -8.78 9.32 -15.86
C LYS A 68 -9.15 10.52 -14.97
N ASP A 69 -9.50 11.67 -15.57
CA ASP A 69 -9.96 12.86 -14.83
C ASP A 69 -11.47 12.82 -14.50
N GLN A 70 -12.21 11.79 -14.96
CA GLN A 70 -13.67 11.63 -14.79
C GLN A 70 -14.09 10.27 -14.22
N GLU A 71 -13.17 9.33 -14.00
CA GLU A 71 -13.51 8.09 -13.29
C GLU A 71 -13.61 8.41 -11.79
N GLU A 72 -14.84 8.70 -11.35
CA GLU A 72 -15.18 8.61 -9.92
C GLU A 72 -15.21 7.13 -9.57
N PHE A 73 -14.41 6.72 -8.59
CA PHE A 73 -14.41 5.37 -8.05
C PHE A 73 -15.15 5.38 -6.72
N ASP A 74 -16.03 4.41 -6.55
CA ASP A 74 -16.75 4.24 -5.27
C ASP A 74 -15.79 3.87 -4.13
N LYS A 75 -14.71 3.15 -4.48
CA LYS A 75 -13.70 2.68 -3.54
C LYS A 75 -12.28 2.97 -4.01
N ILE A 76 -11.54 3.60 -3.14
CA ILE A 76 -10.11 3.88 -3.29
C ILE A 76 -9.43 3.39 -2.02
N ILE A 77 -8.75 2.26 -2.11
CA ILE A 77 -8.15 1.59 -0.95
C ILE A 77 -6.63 1.75 -1.00
N MET A 78 -6.05 2.28 0.07
CA MET A 78 -4.61 2.28 0.28
C MET A 78 -4.22 1.07 1.12
N PHE A 79 -3.32 0.24 0.59
CA PHE A 79 -2.76 -0.94 1.25
C PHE A 79 -1.35 -0.64 1.72
N ILE A 80 -1.13 -0.79 3.02
CA ILE A 80 0.18 -0.70 3.68
C ILE A 80 0.42 -1.95 4.51
N ASN A 81 1.67 -2.31 4.77
CA ASN A 81 2.01 -3.49 5.58
C ASN A 81 3.43 -3.41 6.14
N ASP A 82 3.73 -4.35 7.03
CA ASP A 82 5.07 -4.50 7.59
C ASP A 82 5.62 -3.16 8.08
N ILE A 83 4.82 -2.48 8.92
CA ILE A 83 5.16 -1.18 9.50
C ILE A 83 6.11 -1.39 10.70
N HIS A 84 5.89 -2.49 11.46
CA HIS A 84 6.70 -2.89 12.60
C HIS A 84 6.90 -1.78 13.64
N LEU A 85 5.82 -1.12 14.06
CA LEU A 85 5.90 -0.09 15.09
C LEU A 85 6.61 -0.60 16.35
N PRO A 86 7.59 0.15 16.87
CA PRO A 86 7.97 1.53 16.56
C PRO A 86 9.17 1.66 15.59
N PHE A 87 9.36 0.72 14.70
CA PHE A 87 10.47 0.70 13.73
C PHE A 87 9.99 1.10 12.31
N GLU A 88 8.93 1.88 12.23
CA GLU A 88 8.39 2.38 10.97
C GLU A 88 9.34 3.38 10.29
N ARG A 89 9.16 3.56 8.99
CA ARG A 89 9.75 4.69 8.27
C ARG A 89 9.22 6.01 8.81
N ASP A 90 10.08 7.02 8.87
CA ASP A 90 9.74 8.32 9.45
C ASP A 90 8.63 9.06 8.69
N ASP A 91 8.40 8.73 7.40
CA ASP A 91 7.47 9.39 6.50
C ASP A 91 6.08 8.71 6.40
N VAL A 92 5.80 7.63 7.13
CA VAL A 92 4.54 6.85 6.98
C VAL A 92 3.29 7.71 7.18
N LEU A 93 3.25 8.56 8.19
CA LEU A 93 2.10 9.45 8.43
C LEU A 93 1.93 10.49 7.31
N ASP A 94 3.02 11.00 6.75
CA ASP A 94 2.98 11.95 5.63
C ASP A 94 2.48 11.26 4.35
N LEU A 95 2.84 9.99 4.13
CA LEU A 95 2.32 9.19 3.02
C LEU A 95 0.81 9.00 3.13
N ILE A 96 0.30 8.66 4.33
CA ILE A 96 -1.15 8.53 4.57
C ILE A 96 -1.83 9.88 4.34
N LYS A 97 -1.28 10.97 4.90
CA LYS A 97 -1.80 12.33 4.74
C LYS A 97 -1.85 12.78 3.29
N LYS A 98 -0.86 12.43 2.49
CA LYS A 98 -0.83 12.76 1.06
C LYS A 98 -2.02 12.22 0.28
N HIS A 99 -2.59 11.10 0.72
CA HIS A 99 -3.70 10.43 0.07
C HIS A 99 -5.03 10.53 0.85
N SER A 100 -5.04 11.21 2.00
CA SER A 100 -6.20 11.26 2.90
C SER A 100 -7.47 11.81 2.27
N GLU A 101 -7.35 12.73 1.30
CA GLU A 101 -8.51 13.31 0.62
C GLU A 101 -9.09 12.39 -0.47
N GLU A 102 -8.33 11.42 -0.97
CA GLU A 102 -8.77 10.54 -2.07
C GLU A 102 -9.16 9.14 -1.63
N ILE A 103 -8.57 8.59 -0.57
CA ILE A 103 -8.84 7.22 -0.16
C ILE A 103 -10.15 7.10 0.60
N THR A 104 -10.86 5.99 0.40
CA THR A 104 -12.06 5.62 1.17
C THR A 104 -11.71 4.69 2.33
N HIS A 105 -10.66 3.89 2.19
CA HIS A 105 -10.21 2.91 3.18
C HIS A 105 -8.70 2.87 3.26
N LEU A 106 -8.20 2.67 4.47
CA LEU A 106 -6.81 2.30 4.73
C LEU A 106 -6.77 0.86 5.23
N VAL A 107 -6.04 -0.01 4.54
CA VAL A 107 -5.91 -1.43 4.91
C VAL A 107 -4.48 -1.71 5.31
N ILE A 108 -4.30 -2.19 6.54
CA ILE A 108 -3.01 -2.61 7.10
C ILE A 108 -2.90 -4.12 6.97
N CYS A 109 -2.10 -4.58 6.00
CA CYS A 109 -1.98 -5.98 5.60
C CYS A 109 -1.04 -6.79 6.52
N GLY A 110 -1.20 -6.66 7.83
CA GLY A 110 -0.40 -7.37 8.84
C GLY A 110 0.86 -6.63 9.28
N ASP A 111 1.45 -7.15 10.33
CA ASP A 111 2.68 -6.66 10.98
C ASP A 111 2.71 -5.14 11.22
N LEU A 112 1.58 -4.62 11.78
CA LEU A 112 1.50 -3.25 12.25
C LEU A 112 2.48 -3.00 13.39
N MET A 113 2.54 -3.91 14.36
CA MET A 113 3.34 -3.84 15.59
C MET A 113 4.44 -4.91 15.55
N ASP A 114 5.65 -4.57 15.98
CA ASP A 114 6.76 -5.55 15.94
C ASP A 114 6.65 -6.62 17.01
N CYS A 115 6.15 -6.30 18.19
CA CYS A 115 6.14 -7.20 19.35
C CYS A 115 7.54 -7.76 19.69
N GLU A 116 8.57 -6.90 19.63
CA GLU A 116 9.97 -7.26 19.79
C GLU A 116 10.24 -7.90 21.16
N SER A 117 9.65 -7.35 22.23
CA SER A 117 9.87 -7.82 23.60
C SER A 117 9.51 -9.29 23.83
N ILE A 118 8.56 -9.81 23.05
CA ILE A 118 8.09 -11.20 23.10
C ILE A 118 8.58 -12.02 21.89
N SER A 119 9.55 -11.49 21.15
CA SER A 119 10.21 -12.19 20.05
C SER A 119 11.11 -13.32 20.58
N SER A 120 11.16 -14.42 19.82
CA SER A 120 12.13 -15.51 20.09
C SER A 120 13.51 -15.25 19.49
N TYR A 121 13.66 -14.21 18.68
CA TYR A 121 14.94 -13.82 18.09
C TYR A 121 15.78 -13.06 19.13
N PRO A 122 17.11 -13.31 19.19
CA PRO A 122 17.97 -12.59 20.11
C PRO A 122 18.06 -11.11 19.74
N SER A 123 18.01 -10.23 20.74
CA SER A 123 18.26 -8.80 20.62
C SER A 123 19.06 -8.34 21.84
N ILE A 124 19.94 -7.35 21.67
CA ILE A 124 20.75 -6.79 22.75
C ILE A 124 19.90 -5.89 23.65
N GLU A 125 19.07 -5.07 23.03
CA GLU A 125 18.13 -4.17 23.71
C GLU A 125 16.73 -4.37 23.13
N ARG A 126 15.73 -4.38 24.00
CA ARG A 126 14.32 -4.56 23.59
C ARG A 126 13.46 -3.45 24.15
N ILE A 127 12.56 -3.00 23.30
CA ILE A 127 11.48 -2.12 23.73
C ILE A 127 10.45 -2.99 24.47
N GLY A 128 10.06 -2.58 25.69
CA GLY A 128 9.06 -3.34 26.44
C GLY A 128 7.68 -3.28 25.77
N LEU A 129 6.94 -4.40 25.83
CA LEU A 129 5.62 -4.54 25.18
C LEU A 129 4.65 -3.41 25.52
N THR A 130 4.66 -2.94 26.77
CA THR A 130 3.84 -1.80 27.21
C THR A 130 4.17 -0.53 26.43
N ASN A 131 5.46 -0.27 26.16
CA ASN A 131 5.87 0.92 25.42
C ASN A 131 5.51 0.78 23.92
N GLU A 132 5.63 -0.41 23.34
CA GLU A 132 5.17 -0.69 21.98
C GLU A 132 3.65 -0.48 21.85
N LEU A 133 2.86 -0.96 22.83
CA LEU A 133 1.40 -0.74 22.84
C LEU A 133 1.03 0.75 22.87
N ILE A 134 1.65 1.51 23.79
CA ILE A 134 1.40 2.95 23.91
C ILE A 134 1.79 3.66 22.61
N TYR A 135 2.94 3.30 22.05
CA TYR A 135 3.43 3.90 20.81
C TYR A 135 2.46 3.64 19.64
N THR A 136 2.06 2.38 19.48
CA THR A 136 1.13 1.95 18.41
C THR A 136 -0.24 2.62 18.56
N HIS A 137 -0.76 2.71 19.79
CA HIS A 137 -2.01 3.43 20.05
C HIS A 137 -1.92 4.90 19.62
N ASN A 138 -0.84 5.58 20.00
CA ASN A 138 -0.62 6.98 19.63
C ASN A 138 -0.44 7.16 18.11
N PHE A 139 0.22 6.21 17.45
CA PHE A 139 0.36 6.21 16.00
C PHE A 139 -1.02 6.07 15.32
N LEU A 140 -1.82 5.07 15.70
CA LEU A 140 -3.17 4.85 15.14
C LEU A 140 -4.10 6.02 15.41
N LYS A 141 -3.98 6.68 16.57
CA LYS A 141 -4.71 7.89 16.88
C LYS A 141 -4.38 9.03 15.90
N LYS A 142 -3.09 9.22 15.59
CA LYS A 142 -2.67 10.18 14.56
C LYS A 142 -3.18 9.82 13.17
N VAL A 143 -3.18 8.53 12.81
CA VAL A 143 -3.80 8.07 11.56
C VAL A 143 -5.28 8.43 11.53
N ARG A 144 -6.02 8.21 12.63
CA ARG A 144 -7.43 8.58 12.73
C ARG A 144 -7.67 10.09 12.64
N GLU A 145 -6.75 10.90 13.16
CA GLU A 145 -6.79 12.36 13.06
C GLU A 145 -6.53 12.87 11.62
N ILE A 146 -5.74 12.14 10.83
CA ILE A 146 -5.45 12.43 9.42
C ILE A 146 -6.65 12.07 8.52
N LEU A 147 -7.31 10.96 8.81
CA LEU A 147 -8.40 10.43 8.00
C LEU A 147 -9.76 10.95 8.49
N ASP A 148 -10.70 11.10 7.56
CA ASP A 148 -12.08 11.49 7.88
C ASP A 148 -12.81 10.36 8.61
N LYS A 149 -13.84 10.69 9.41
CA LYS A 149 -14.63 9.70 10.18
C LYS A 149 -15.30 8.64 9.31
N ASN A 150 -15.58 8.97 8.05
CA ASN A 150 -16.20 8.07 7.08
C ASN A 150 -15.20 7.12 6.41
N GLN A 151 -13.89 7.33 6.62
CA GLN A 151 -12.84 6.49 6.07
C GLN A 151 -12.52 5.38 7.07
N GLU A 152 -12.65 4.14 6.65
CA GLU A 152 -12.40 2.99 7.50
C GLU A 152 -10.92 2.62 7.55
N ILE A 153 -10.46 2.18 8.72
CA ILE A 153 -9.12 1.62 8.92
C ILE A 153 -9.28 0.14 9.24
N ILE A 154 -8.79 -0.73 8.37
CA ILE A 154 -8.90 -2.18 8.53
C ILE A 154 -7.51 -2.75 8.80
N MET A 155 -7.40 -3.53 9.86
CA MET A 155 -6.16 -4.25 10.21
C MET A 155 -6.38 -5.74 10.12
N ILE A 156 -5.47 -6.48 9.47
CA ILE A 156 -5.44 -7.94 9.54
C ILE A 156 -4.26 -8.41 10.41
N LYS A 157 -4.40 -9.64 10.92
CA LYS A 157 -3.39 -10.24 11.78
C LYS A 157 -2.13 -10.60 11.01
N GLY A 158 -0.98 -10.08 11.47
CA GLY A 158 0.34 -10.49 11.00
C GLY A 158 0.99 -11.55 11.89
N ASN A 159 2.14 -12.06 11.49
CA ASN A 159 2.86 -13.07 12.26
C ASN A 159 3.52 -12.52 13.54
N HIS A 160 3.85 -11.24 13.58
CA HIS A 160 4.37 -10.58 14.79
C HIS A 160 3.29 -10.46 15.87
N CYS A 161 2.06 -10.13 15.50
CA CYS A 161 0.93 -10.11 16.44
C CYS A 161 0.66 -11.50 17.05
N ALA A 162 0.87 -12.57 16.28
CA ALA A 162 0.71 -13.95 16.77
C ALA A 162 1.76 -14.35 17.83
N ARG A 163 2.81 -13.55 18.06
CA ARG A 163 3.80 -13.77 19.15
C ARG A 163 3.12 -13.72 20.51
N MET A 164 2.08 -12.88 20.70
CA MET A 164 1.33 -12.82 21.94
C MET A 164 0.66 -14.15 22.25
N TYR A 165 -0.09 -14.73 21.30
CA TYR A 165 -0.69 -16.05 21.44
C TYR A 165 0.37 -17.11 21.80
N LYS A 166 1.49 -17.14 21.08
CA LYS A 166 2.58 -18.10 21.34
C LYS A 166 3.18 -17.93 22.73
N THR A 167 3.30 -16.69 23.23
CA THR A 167 3.82 -16.39 24.56
C THR A 167 2.86 -16.86 25.64
N ILE A 168 1.57 -16.51 25.52
CA ILE A 168 0.53 -16.96 26.46
C ILE A 168 0.44 -18.49 26.48
N SER A 169 0.48 -19.14 25.31
CA SER A 169 0.40 -20.60 25.20
C SER A 169 1.52 -21.33 25.96
N LYS A 170 2.69 -20.73 26.07
CA LYS A 170 3.87 -21.28 26.75
C LYS A 170 3.92 -20.96 28.27
N MET A 171 3.07 -20.11 28.77
CA MET A 171 3.02 -19.82 30.21
C MET A 171 2.70 -21.11 31.00
N SER A 172 3.39 -21.28 32.12
CA SER A 172 3.18 -22.45 33.00
C SER A 172 1.89 -22.35 33.78
N ASP A 173 1.47 -21.14 34.15
CA ASP A 173 0.26 -20.90 34.92
C ASP A 173 -0.97 -20.97 34.01
N LYS A 174 -1.74 -22.04 34.20
CA LYS A 174 -2.96 -22.29 33.42
C LYS A 174 -4.15 -21.44 33.88
N GLU A 175 -4.13 -20.98 35.11
CA GLU A 175 -5.22 -20.21 35.72
C GLU A 175 -5.19 -18.74 35.25
N LEU A 176 -4.01 -18.21 34.90
CA LEU A 176 -3.87 -16.85 34.41
C LEU A 176 -4.17 -16.72 32.91
N LYS A 177 -3.99 -17.78 32.13
CA LYS A 177 -4.19 -17.72 30.64
C LYS A 177 -5.57 -17.19 30.23
N PRO A 178 -6.68 -17.57 30.84
CA PRO A 178 -8.01 -17.11 30.45
C PRO A 178 -8.23 -15.58 30.64
N PHE A 179 -7.39 -14.93 31.44
CA PHE A 179 -7.48 -13.49 31.70
C PHE A 179 -6.65 -12.65 30.74
N LEU A 180 -5.88 -13.29 29.85
CA LEU A 180 -5.00 -12.60 28.92
C LEU A 180 -5.60 -12.63 27.50
N ASN A 181 -5.75 -11.48 26.89
CA ASN A 181 -6.18 -11.40 25.49
C ASN A 181 -5.01 -11.79 24.56
N PRO A 182 -5.13 -12.87 23.75
CA PRO A 182 -4.11 -13.25 22.79
C PRO A 182 -4.09 -12.36 21.52
N GLU A 183 -5.17 -11.61 21.28
CA GLU A 183 -5.36 -10.75 20.11
C GLU A 183 -4.95 -9.31 20.44
N ILE A 184 -3.64 -9.07 20.40
CA ILE A 184 -3.06 -7.79 20.83
C ILE A 184 -3.59 -6.58 20.05
N LEU A 185 -3.94 -6.73 18.78
CA LEU A 185 -4.46 -5.63 17.96
C LEU A 185 -5.92 -5.29 18.28
N GLU A 186 -6.69 -6.22 18.85
CA GLU A 186 -8.06 -5.98 19.31
C GLU A 186 -8.10 -4.90 20.42
N MET A 187 -7.02 -4.81 21.20
CA MET A 187 -6.89 -3.79 22.25
C MET A 187 -6.96 -2.34 21.69
N PHE A 188 -6.63 -2.12 20.43
CA PHE A 188 -6.75 -0.80 19.82
C PHE A 188 -8.18 -0.46 19.38
N VAL A 189 -8.99 -1.48 19.15
CA VAL A 189 -10.43 -1.33 18.84
C VAL A 189 -11.24 -1.11 20.11
N ASP A 190 -11.01 -1.95 21.13
CA ASP A 190 -11.82 -1.96 22.36
C ASP A 190 -11.31 -0.98 23.43
N GLY A 191 -10.06 -0.56 23.32
CA GLY A 191 -9.34 0.13 24.38
C GLY A 191 -8.68 -0.84 25.36
N PHE A 192 -7.73 -0.33 26.14
CA PHE A 192 -7.02 -1.15 27.12
C PHE A 192 -6.57 -0.33 28.33
N THR A 193 -6.26 -1.06 29.40
CA THR A 193 -5.73 -0.48 30.64
C THR A 193 -4.42 -1.17 30.99
N ILE A 194 -3.43 -0.36 31.33
CA ILE A 194 -2.14 -0.84 31.87
C ILE A 194 -1.91 -0.28 33.26
N TYR A 195 -1.09 -1.00 34.03
CA TYR A 195 -0.59 -0.54 35.32
C TYR A 195 0.91 -0.31 35.19
N LYS A 196 1.35 0.93 35.31
CA LYS A 196 2.76 1.34 35.20
C LYS A 196 3.15 2.11 36.46
N ASN A 197 4.18 1.66 37.14
CA ASN A 197 4.66 2.27 38.38
C ASN A 197 3.59 2.41 39.49
N GLY A 198 2.63 1.47 39.54
CA GLY A 198 1.51 1.51 40.49
C GLY A 198 0.34 2.41 40.07
N GLU A 199 0.44 3.10 38.95
CA GLU A 199 -0.62 3.94 38.40
C GLU A 199 -1.40 3.22 37.32
N LYS A 200 -2.72 3.43 37.30
CA LYS A 200 -3.63 2.94 36.28
C LYS A 200 -3.66 3.95 35.13
N GLN A 201 -3.35 3.47 33.92
CA GLN A 201 -3.46 4.26 32.69
C GLN A 201 -4.42 3.56 31.74
N THR A 202 -5.48 4.27 31.30
CA THR A 202 -6.50 3.73 30.39
C THR A 202 -6.37 4.42 29.03
N TYR A 203 -6.42 3.64 27.98
CA TYR A 203 -6.36 4.05 26.59
C TYR A 203 -7.69 3.63 25.95
N GLU A 204 -8.43 4.61 25.45
CA GLU A 204 -9.72 4.38 24.81
C GLU A 204 -9.54 3.72 23.44
N GLY A 205 -10.54 2.96 23.00
CA GLY A 205 -10.60 2.40 21.66
C GLY A 205 -10.63 3.49 20.59
N ILE A 206 -10.19 3.16 19.40
CA ILE A 206 -10.09 4.10 18.28
C ILE A 206 -11.28 3.88 17.35
N ASP A 207 -12.12 4.89 17.19
CA ASP A 207 -13.30 4.85 16.33
C ASP A 207 -12.95 4.60 14.87
N GLY A 208 -13.78 3.82 14.16
CA GLY A 208 -13.59 3.51 12.75
C GLY A 208 -12.40 2.59 12.47
N LEU A 209 -11.92 1.88 13.49
CA LEU A 209 -10.90 0.86 13.39
C LEU A 209 -11.54 -0.53 13.43
N THR A 210 -11.27 -1.34 12.42
CA THR A 210 -11.73 -2.72 12.34
C THR A 210 -10.53 -3.68 12.40
N TYR A 211 -10.56 -4.67 13.28
CA TYR A 211 -9.54 -5.71 13.35
C TYR A 211 -10.09 -7.06 12.93
N ILE A 212 -9.38 -7.74 12.05
CA ILE A 212 -9.68 -9.10 11.60
C ILE A 212 -8.64 -10.05 12.21
N PRO A 213 -9.03 -10.90 13.19
CA PRO A 213 -8.12 -11.78 13.92
C PRO A 213 -7.71 -13.01 13.09
N HIS A 214 -7.52 -12.81 11.80
CA HIS A 214 -7.12 -13.85 10.86
C HIS A 214 -6.02 -13.34 9.93
N TRP A 215 -5.19 -14.24 9.41
CA TRP A 215 -4.08 -13.89 8.52
C TRP A 215 -4.52 -13.48 7.11
N TYR A 216 -5.79 -13.59 6.77
CA TYR A 216 -6.39 -13.08 5.54
C TYR A 216 -7.82 -12.58 5.75
N ALA A 217 -8.27 -11.73 4.84
CA ALA A 217 -9.64 -11.29 4.70
C ALA A 217 -10.00 -11.18 3.22
N LEU A 218 -11.29 -11.31 2.90
CA LEU A 218 -11.85 -10.96 1.62
C LEU A 218 -12.57 -9.61 1.77
N ILE A 219 -12.08 -8.59 1.08
CA ILE A 219 -12.67 -7.26 1.02
C ILE A 219 -13.23 -7.10 -0.38
N ASP A 220 -14.54 -7.19 -0.53
CA ASP A 220 -15.24 -7.32 -1.82
C ASP A 220 -14.61 -8.44 -2.68
N ASP A 221 -13.87 -8.09 -3.73
CA ASP A 221 -13.22 -9.00 -4.68
C ASP A 221 -11.69 -9.08 -4.48
N ILE A 222 -11.20 -8.51 -3.36
CA ILE A 222 -9.77 -8.43 -3.05
C ILE A 222 -9.45 -9.32 -1.84
N ILE A 223 -8.58 -10.31 -2.00
CA ILE A 223 -7.99 -11.01 -0.86
C ILE A 223 -6.83 -10.17 -0.33
N VAL A 224 -6.89 -9.85 0.95
CA VAL A 224 -5.80 -9.22 1.69
C VAL A 224 -5.22 -10.24 2.64
N CYS A 225 -3.91 -10.48 2.63
CA CYS A 225 -3.34 -11.51 3.49
C CYS A 225 -1.91 -11.23 3.95
N HIS A 226 -1.52 -11.94 5.03
CA HIS A 226 -0.18 -11.89 5.59
C HIS A 226 0.31 -13.33 5.80
N PRO A 227 0.76 -14.03 4.71
CA PRO A 227 1.17 -15.42 4.77
C PRO A 227 2.48 -15.58 5.56
N LEU A 228 2.69 -16.75 6.17
CA LEU A 228 3.94 -17.06 6.87
C LEU A 228 5.04 -17.54 5.93
N ASP A 229 4.68 -17.89 4.70
CA ASP A 229 5.60 -18.43 3.73
C ASP A 229 6.52 -17.35 3.14
N PHE A 230 7.73 -17.80 2.81
CA PHE A 230 8.76 -16.96 2.22
C PHE A 230 9.44 -17.71 1.06
N SER A 231 9.68 -17.01 -0.04
CA SER A 231 10.49 -17.52 -1.15
C SER A 231 11.66 -16.58 -1.44
N ARG A 232 12.84 -17.17 -1.73
CA ARG A 232 14.01 -16.44 -2.20
C ARG A 232 13.90 -16.03 -3.66
N VAL A 233 13.03 -16.70 -4.41
CA VAL A 233 12.80 -16.42 -5.83
C VAL A 233 11.81 -15.30 -5.96
N LYS A 234 12.19 -14.21 -6.62
CA LYS A 234 11.32 -13.05 -6.87
C LYS A 234 10.07 -13.48 -7.64
N GLY A 235 8.91 -13.01 -7.20
CA GLY A 235 7.61 -13.31 -7.81
C GLY A 235 7.05 -14.71 -7.49
N LYS A 236 7.82 -15.62 -6.87
CA LYS A 236 7.32 -16.98 -6.56
C LYS A 236 6.19 -16.95 -5.54
N MET A 237 6.21 -15.98 -4.62
CA MET A 237 5.15 -15.84 -3.64
C MET A 237 3.81 -15.45 -4.29
N LEU A 238 3.81 -14.70 -5.40
CA LEU A 238 2.59 -14.43 -6.16
C LEU A 238 1.87 -15.72 -6.56
N GLU A 239 2.62 -16.68 -7.14
CA GLU A 239 2.06 -17.98 -7.53
C GLU A 239 1.60 -18.79 -6.32
N ASN A 240 2.41 -18.88 -5.27
CA ASN A 240 2.11 -19.69 -4.09
C ASN A 240 0.83 -19.22 -3.41
N VAL A 241 0.70 -17.92 -3.15
CA VAL A 241 -0.45 -17.33 -2.47
C VAL A 241 -1.70 -17.45 -3.34
N THR A 242 -1.60 -17.16 -4.64
CA THR A 242 -2.73 -17.28 -5.57
C THR A 242 -3.23 -18.71 -5.66
N SER A 243 -2.30 -19.68 -5.85
CA SER A 243 -2.64 -21.10 -5.92
C SER A 243 -3.29 -21.62 -4.64
N TYR A 244 -2.83 -21.13 -3.48
CA TYR A 244 -3.43 -21.49 -2.20
C TYR A 244 -4.92 -21.13 -2.16
N PHE A 245 -5.29 -19.89 -2.49
CA PHE A 245 -6.68 -19.44 -2.40
C PHE A 245 -7.57 -20.03 -3.51
N ILE A 246 -7.03 -20.27 -4.71
CA ILE A 246 -7.75 -21.01 -5.76
C ILE A 246 -8.06 -22.44 -5.28
N ASN A 247 -7.09 -23.13 -4.67
CA ASN A 247 -7.29 -24.48 -4.14
C ASN A 247 -8.28 -24.52 -2.96
N GLN A 248 -8.47 -23.41 -2.25
CA GLN A 248 -9.52 -23.29 -1.24
C GLN A 248 -10.91 -23.01 -1.84
N GLY A 249 -11.01 -22.81 -3.15
CA GLY A 249 -12.28 -22.54 -3.84
C GLY A 249 -12.81 -21.11 -3.61
N LEU A 250 -11.94 -20.17 -3.22
CA LEU A 250 -12.34 -18.78 -3.05
C LEU A 250 -12.41 -18.06 -4.41
N GLU A 251 -13.45 -17.28 -4.60
CA GLU A 251 -13.57 -16.37 -5.74
C GLU A 251 -13.02 -15.01 -5.39
N PHE A 252 -12.15 -14.47 -6.24
CA PHE A 252 -11.51 -13.17 -6.11
C PHE A 252 -10.91 -12.75 -7.46
N SER A 253 -10.63 -11.47 -7.66
CA SER A 253 -9.85 -10.98 -8.81
C SER A 253 -8.43 -10.61 -8.44
N THR A 254 -8.24 -10.12 -7.23
CA THR A 254 -6.97 -9.51 -6.80
C THR A 254 -6.55 -10.03 -5.44
N ILE A 255 -5.23 -10.19 -5.25
CA ILE A 255 -4.62 -10.49 -3.94
C ILE A 255 -3.59 -9.41 -3.64
N VAL A 256 -3.60 -8.89 -2.40
CA VAL A 256 -2.57 -8.01 -1.85
C VAL A 256 -2.02 -8.65 -0.59
N PHE A 257 -0.70 -8.81 -0.49
CA PHE A 257 -0.10 -9.45 0.68
C PHE A 257 1.23 -8.81 1.11
N GLY A 258 1.50 -8.86 2.42
CA GLY A 258 2.75 -8.42 3.06
C GLY A 258 3.67 -9.58 3.43
N HIS A 259 4.44 -9.44 4.51
CA HIS A 259 5.35 -10.40 5.15
C HIS A 259 6.76 -10.47 4.57
N THR A 260 6.92 -10.45 3.26
CA THR A 260 8.22 -10.75 2.64
C THR A 260 9.15 -9.54 2.56
N HIS A 261 8.63 -8.34 2.82
CA HIS A 261 9.31 -7.05 2.63
C HIS A 261 9.84 -6.84 1.21
N LYS A 262 9.24 -7.52 0.23
CA LYS A 262 9.59 -7.43 -1.19
C LYS A 262 8.46 -6.79 -1.96
N ALA A 263 8.73 -6.45 -3.21
CA ALA A 263 7.70 -5.99 -4.12
C ALA A 263 7.75 -6.77 -5.43
N SER A 264 6.62 -7.32 -5.79
CA SER A 264 6.36 -7.88 -7.13
C SER A 264 4.86 -7.84 -7.41
N GLN A 265 4.48 -7.81 -8.68
CA GLN A 265 3.08 -7.83 -9.07
C GLN A 265 2.91 -8.42 -10.46
N GLY A 266 1.76 -8.98 -10.73
CA GLY A 266 1.45 -9.49 -12.07
C GLY A 266 0.19 -10.33 -12.15
N VAL A 267 -0.18 -10.67 -13.37
CA VAL A 267 -1.26 -11.62 -13.68
C VAL A 267 -0.72 -13.03 -13.46
N ILE A 268 -1.34 -13.77 -12.56
CA ILE A 268 -0.92 -15.13 -12.19
C ILE A 268 -1.76 -16.18 -12.92
N ASP A 269 -3.05 -15.98 -12.96
CA ASP A 269 -3.96 -16.84 -13.69
C ASP A 269 -4.47 -16.13 -14.94
N ARG A 270 -3.91 -16.53 -16.08
CA ARG A 270 -4.26 -15.93 -17.37
C ARG A 270 -5.67 -16.26 -17.85
N PHE A 271 -6.26 -17.34 -17.35
CA PHE A 271 -7.61 -17.74 -17.74
C PHE A 271 -8.69 -16.93 -17.02
N GLU A 272 -8.44 -16.57 -15.76
CA GLU A 272 -9.37 -15.81 -14.95
C GLU A 272 -8.96 -14.35 -14.72
N ASN A 273 -7.83 -13.92 -15.29
CA ASN A 273 -7.27 -12.57 -15.10
C ASN A 273 -7.06 -12.20 -13.63
N LYS A 274 -6.64 -13.17 -12.79
CA LYS A 274 -6.30 -12.91 -11.39
C LYS A 274 -5.01 -12.12 -11.31
N PHE A 275 -4.97 -11.13 -10.44
CA PHE A 275 -3.82 -10.27 -10.23
C PHE A 275 -3.31 -10.39 -8.81
N ALA A 276 -2.02 -10.46 -8.62
CA ALA A 276 -1.42 -10.50 -7.28
C ALA A 276 -0.38 -9.40 -7.09
N VAL A 277 -0.36 -8.85 -5.88
CA VAL A 277 0.56 -7.81 -5.43
C VAL A 277 1.25 -8.28 -4.15
N GLU A 278 2.55 -8.53 -4.23
CA GLU A 278 3.45 -8.61 -3.09
C GLU A 278 3.79 -7.17 -2.71
N ASN A 279 3.11 -6.65 -1.67
CA ASN A 279 3.13 -5.23 -1.33
C ASN A 279 4.43 -4.88 -0.59
N PRO A 280 5.13 -3.80 -0.95
CA PRO A 280 6.35 -3.39 -0.27
C PRO A 280 6.11 -2.98 1.18
N CYS A 281 7.15 -3.02 2.02
CA CYS A 281 7.06 -2.71 3.45
C CYS A 281 7.20 -1.21 3.76
N LEU A 282 6.82 -0.84 4.99
CA LEU A 282 6.96 0.52 5.52
C LEU A 282 7.76 0.59 6.83
N CYS A 283 8.55 -0.44 7.14
CA CYS A 283 9.48 -0.42 8.27
C CYS A 283 10.88 0.10 7.87
N LYS A 284 11.67 0.49 8.86
CA LYS A 284 13.12 0.72 8.71
C LYS A 284 13.85 -0.60 8.41
N PRO A 285 15.07 -0.55 7.86
CA PRO A 285 15.85 -1.75 7.63
C PRO A 285 15.97 -2.61 8.89
N GLN A 286 15.57 -3.87 8.76
CA GLN A 286 15.61 -4.83 9.86
C GLN A 286 17.02 -5.44 9.96
N GLU A 287 17.57 -5.60 11.17
CA GLU A 287 18.91 -6.11 11.39
C GLU A 287 19.14 -7.50 10.78
N TYR A 288 18.13 -8.37 10.80
CA TYR A 288 18.21 -9.69 10.20
C TYR A 288 18.39 -9.68 8.68
N ALA A 289 17.94 -8.62 8.00
CA ALA A 289 18.10 -8.46 6.55
C ALA A 289 19.54 -8.08 6.16
N ASP A 290 20.33 -7.54 7.09
CA ASP A 290 21.71 -7.10 6.90
C ASP A 290 22.75 -8.02 7.57
N CYS A 291 22.38 -9.27 7.84
CA CYS A 291 23.24 -10.20 8.58
C CYS A 291 24.21 -11.03 7.70
N GLY A 292 24.44 -10.63 6.44
CA GLY A 292 25.32 -11.35 5.51
C GLY A 292 24.73 -12.65 4.95
N LYS A 293 23.48 -12.99 5.24
CA LYS A 293 22.78 -14.11 4.61
C LYS A 293 22.34 -13.73 3.21
N LEU A 294 23.09 -14.13 2.20
CA LEU A 294 22.83 -13.80 0.79
C LEU A 294 21.45 -14.25 0.25
N GLY A 295 20.72 -15.05 1.01
CA GLY A 295 19.35 -15.45 0.68
C GLY A 295 18.29 -14.39 0.98
N TYR A 296 18.62 -13.36 1.75
CA TYR A 296 17.72 -12.22 1.99
C TYR A 296 17.99 -11.15 0.94
N THR A 297 16.98 -10.83 0.16
CA THR A 297 17.03 -9.68 -0.75
C THR A 297 16.83 -8.40 0.04
N PRO A 298 17.38 -7.26 -0.43
CA PRO A 298 17.09 -5.98 0.17
C PRO A 298 15.56 -5.74 0.26
N GLN A 299 15.15 -5.07 1.33
CA GLN A 299 13.76 -4.66 1.52
C GLN A 299 13.35 -3.65 0.42
N THR A 300 12.11 -3.72 0.01
CA THR A 300 11.51 -2.75 -0.93
C THR A 300 10.46 -1.95 -0.18
N TYR A 301 10.53 -0.63 -0.27
CA TYR A 301 9.66 0.29 0.45
C TYR A 301 8.56 0.82 -0.44
N GLY A 302 7.35 0.95 0.10
CA GLY A 302 6.23 1.48 -0.64
C GLY A 302 4.86 1.05 -0.14
N TYR A 303 3.87 1.28 -0.98
CA TYR A 303 2.47 0.96 -0.71
C TYR A 303 1.71 0.83 -2.02
N THR A 304 0.51 0.25 -1.97
CA THR A 304 -0.35 0.08 -3.15
C THR A 304 -1.68 0.79 -2.97
N ILE A 305 -2.18 1.44 -4.01
CA ILE A 305 -3.53 1.99 -4.09
C ILE A 305 -4.30 1.24 -5.18
N ILE A 306 -5.51 0.79 -4.85
CA ILE A 306 -6.44 0.14 -5.77
C ILE A 306 -7.71 0.98 -5.82
N LYS A 307 -8.20 1.22 -7.07
CA LYS A 307 -9.42 1.99 -7.35
C LYS A 307 -10.42 1.11 -8.10
N TYR A 308 -11.66 1.05 -7.65
CA TYR A 308 -12.71 0.27 -8.31
C TYR A 308 -14.12 0.75 -7.92
N ASN A 309 -15.13 0.31 -8.67
CA ASN A 309 -16.53 0.58 -8.40
C ASN A 309 -17.22 -0.60 -7.73
N ASN A 310 -18.27 -0.32 -6.97
CA ASN A 310 -19.07 -1.33 -6.31
C ASN A 310 -19.59 -2.36 -7.31
N ASN A 311 -19.55 -3.65 -6.95
CA ASN A 311 -19.97 -4.78 -7.77
C ASN A 311 -19.18 -5.00 -9.07
N GLU A 312 -18.04 -4.32 -9.26
CA GLU A 312 -17.13 -4.55 -10.36
C GLU A 312 -15.90 -5.33 -9.92
N ARG A 313 -15.36 -6.15 -10.81
CA ARG A 313 -14.04 -6.77 -10.59
C ARG A 313 -12.97 -5.69 -10.66
N VAL A 314 -11.95 -5.82 -9.82
CA VAL A 314 -10.79 -4.92 -9.86
C VAL A 314 -10.10 -5.01 -11.22
N ASN A 315 -10.00 -3.88 -11.91
CA ASN A 315 -9.21 -3.79 -13.12
C ASN A 315 -7.73 -3.65 -12.77
N PRO A 316 -6.83 -4.52 -13.28
CA PRO A 316 -5.40 -4.41 -13.02
C PRO A 316 -4.78 -3.04 -13.37
N ASN A 317 -5.34 -2.31 -14.33
CA ASN A 317 -4.89 -0.97 -14.69
C ASN A 317 -5.13 0.08 -13.58
N ASN A 318 -6.05 -0.20 -12.66
CA ASN A 318 -6.40 0.65 -11.53
C ASN A 318 -5.63 0.26 -10.25
N ILE A 319 -4.67 -0.65 -10.37
CA ILE A 319 -3.76 -1.06 -9.29
C ILE A 319 -2.43 -0.32 -9.48
N LYS A 320 -2.07 0.51 -8.50
CA LYS A 320 -0.84 1.27 -8.56
C LYS A 320 0.02 1.07 -7.32
N THR A 321 1.18 0.45 -7.50
CA THR A 321 2.19 0.35 -6.44
C THR A 321 3.15 1.55 -6.54
N TYR A 322 3.31 2.23 -5.43
CA TYR A 322 4.22 3.36 -5.25
C TYR A 322 5.49 2.86 -4.58
N TYR A 323 6.59 2.97 -5.28
CA TYR A 323 7.92 2.64 -4.74
C TYR A 323 8.54 3.87 -4.13
N LEU A 324 9.09 3.70 -2.94
CA LEU A 324 9.79 4.75 -2.20
C LEU A 324 11.29 4.49 -2.27
N ASP A 325 12.06 5.57 -2.21
CA ASP A 325 13.52 5.43 -2.07
C ASP A 325 13.86 4.74 -0.75
N GLU A 326 15.04 4.12 -0.70
CA GLU A 326 15.56 3.60 0.55
C GLU A 326 15.53 4.70 1.61
N SER A 327 15.15 4.35 2.86
CA SER A 327 15.11 5.32 3.94
C SER A 327 16.46 6.04 4.05
N VAL A 328 16.40 7.31 4.48
CA VAL A 328 17.57 8.20 4.60
C VAL A 328 18.65 7.63 5.55
N ASP A 329 18.28 6.68 6.39
CA ASP A 329 19.19 5.91 7.25
C ASP A 329 20.03 4.87 6.48
N LYS A 330 20.60 5.26 5.34
CA LYS A 330 21.67 4.45 4.75
C LYS A 330 22.80 4.40 5.76
N LYS A 331 22.98 3.23 6.39
CA LYS A 331 24.25 2.92 7.07
C LYS A 331 25.35 3.28 6.08
N GLU A 332 26.25 4.19 6.46
CA GLU A 332 27.41 4.54 5.63
C GLU A 332 28.05 3.23 5.18
N ASN A 333 28.04 2.99 3.88
CA ASN A 333 28.72 1.83 3.34
C ASN A 333 30.18 1.93 3.82
N TYR A 334 30.67 0.91 4.51
CA TYR A 334 32.05 0.80 4.92
C TYR A 334 32.96 0.78 3.68
N LYS A 335 33.30 1.98 3.17
CA LYS A 335 34.19 2.15 2.02
C LYS A 335 35.58 2.43 2.53
N ILE A 336 36.48 1.46 2.36
CA ILE A 336 37.90 1.64 2.61
C ILE A 336 38.55 2.04 1.30
N LYS A 337 39.13 3.24 1.23
CA LYS A 337 40.02 3.62 0.13
C LYS A 337 41.41 3.12 0.49
N LEU A 338 41.92 2.16 -0.29
CA LEU A 338 43.33 1.79 -0.20
C LEU A 338 44.17 2.96 -0.73
N LYS A 339 45.22 3.30 0.02
CA LYS A 339 46.20 4.32 -0.36
C LYS A 339 47.16 3.77 -1.38
#